data_57d6310bc17ac6536d6c4e1f0a5bb849
#
_entry.id   57d6310bc17ac6536d6c4e1f0a5bb849
#
_cell.length_a   1.000
_cell.length_b   1.000
_cell.length_c   1.000
_cell.angle_alpha   90.00
_cell.angle_beta   90.00
_cell.angle_gamma   90.00
#
_symmetry.space_group_name_H-M   'P 1'
#
loop_
_entity.id
_entity.type
_entity.pdbx_description
1 polymer ?
#
loop_
_entity_poly.entity_id
_entity_poly.type
_entity_poly.pdbx_seq_one_letter_code
_entity_poly.pdbx_strand_id
1 'polypeptide(L)'
;VRRRLHTPALKLRQTVVGRQSETTVAVVYLDGIADPARVQRILDRLDTIDEQALLGRGDLEPYLTRRPRALLPQLGQTERPDKFAGALLDGCVGLLVDGLPMGYLLPTTFRLLMHTPEDEAHNYLLASALIVLRYFALALSLTFPALYVAVAMYHQEMIPAKLLLSVIQAKQQVPFSVPAIILFMLIAFELLQEAGLRLPNSIGQTVSIIGALLVGQSAVDAK
;
A
#
# COMPACT_ATOMS: atom_id res chain seq x y z
N VAL A 1 9.68 5.58 -20.44
CA VAL A 1 9.61 6.94 -19.92
C VAL A 1 9.86 7.97 -21.05
N ARG A 2 10.96 7.91 -21.80
CA ARG A 2 11.29 8.86 -22.89
C ARG A 2 10.22 8.98 -23.99
N ARG A 3 9.45 7.91 -24.24
CA ARG A 3 8.32 7.95 -25.19
C ARG A 3 7.11 8.73 -24.67
N ARG A 4 7.00 9.01 -23.37
CA ARG A 4 5.93 9.79 -22.76
C ARG A 4 6.35 11.22 -22.41
N LEU A 5 7.59 11.39 -22.01
CA LEU A 5 8.18 12.68 -21.65
C LEU A 5 9.24 13.08 -22.69
N HIS A 6 8.82 13.86 -23.70
CA HIS A 6 9.67 14.36 -24.76
C HIS A 6 10.24 15.73 -24.35
N THR A 7 11.05 15.76 -23.31
CA THR A 7 11.66 16.99 -22.81
C THR A 7 13.16 16.82 -22.58
N PRO A 8 13.99 17.81 -22.94
CA PRO A 8 15.42 17.79 -22.63
C PRO A 8 15.70 17.89 -21.12
N ALA A 9 14.72 18.31 -20.33
CA ALA A 9 14.80 18.33 -18.87
C ALA A 9 14.82 16.93 -18.25
N LEU A 10 14.42 15.88 -18.99
CA LEU A 10 14.49 14.51 -18.49
C LEU A 10 15.95 14.05 -18.43
N LYS A 11 16.48 14.01 -17.22
CA LYS A 11 17.86 13.56 -16.95
C LYS A 11 17.85 12.11 -16.48
N LEU A 12 18.90 11.40 -16.86
CA LEU A 12 19.15 10.04 -16.46
C LEU A 12 20.61 9.94 -16.02
N ARG A 13 20.82 9.47 -14.80
CA ARG A 13 22.16 9.13 -14.27
C ARG A 13 22.18 7.66 -13.93
N GLN A 14 23.26 6.99 -14.33
CA GLN A 14 23.45 5.57 -14.06
C GLN A 14 24.57 5.40 -13.04
N THR A 15 24.35 4.49 -12.10
CA THR A 15 25.39 3.99 -11.19
C THR A 15 25.28 2.48 -11.15
N VAL A 16 26.36 1.83 -10.76
CA VAL A 16 26.43 0.36 -10.63
C VAL A 16 26.50 0.03 -9.15
N VAL A 17 25.66 -0.88 -8.71
CA VAL A 17 25.50 -1.25 -7.30
C VAL A 17 25.58 -2.77 -7.14
N GLY A 18 26.18 -3.22 -6.05
CA GLY A 18 26.36 -4.65 -5.76
C GLY A 18 27.76 -5.14 -6.17
N ARG A 19 28.43 -5.80 -5.23
CA ARG A 19 29.81 -6.30 -5.43
C ARG A 19 29.90 -7.43 -6.45
N GLN A 20 28.89 -8.29 -6.50
CA GLN A 20 28.85 -9.48 -7.37
C GLN A 20 27.85 -9.33 -8.49
N SER A 21 26.72 -8.65 -8.25
CA SER A 21 25.69 -8.50 -9.28
C SER A 21 25.98 -7.40 -10.28
N GLU A 22 26.81 -6.41 -9.91
CA GLU A 22 27.13 -5.23 -10.73
C GLU A 22 25.87 -4.65 -11.41
N THR A 23 24.79 -4.53 -10.62
CA THR A 23 23.47 -4.17 -11.12
C THR A 23 23.44 -2.69 -11.49
N THR A 24 23.05 -2.37 -12.72
CA THR A 24 22.89 -0.99 -13.16
C THR A 24 21.62 -0.40 -12.58
N VAL A 25 21.74 0.71 -11.86
CA VAL A 25 20.63 1.51 -11.34
C VAL A 25 20.59 2.85 -12.09
N ALA A 26 19.48 3.11 -12.78
CA ALA A 26 19.25 4.36 -13.47
C ALA A 26 18.38 5.28 -12.62
N VAL A 27 18.94 6.42 -12.20
CA VAL A 27 18.25 7.52 -11.51
C VAL A 27 17.67 8.44 -12.56
N VAL A 28 16.33 8.57 -12.58
CA VAL A 28 15.57 9.35 -13.56
C VAL A 28 14.88 10.50 -12.87
N TYR A 29 15.04 11.71 -13.37
CA TYR A 29 14.39 12.91 -12.78
C TYR A 29 14.20 14.00 -13.82
N LEU A 30 13.33 14.96 -13.51
CA LEU A 30 13.14 16.16 -14.31
C LEU A 30 13.94 17.33 -13.71
N ASP A 31 14.89 17.80 -14.47
CA ASP A 31 15.70 18.97 -14.10
C ASP A 31 14.81 20.23 -14.04
N GLY A 32 14.98 21.03 -12.99
CA GLY A 32 14.10 22.19 -12.73
C GLY A 32 12.78 21.88 -12.01
N ILE A 33 12.40 20.58 -11.87
CA ILE A 33 11.19 20.16 -11.12
C ILE A 33 11.59 19.37 -9.88
N ALA A 34 12.47 18.39 -10.05
CA ALA A 34 12.98 17.60 -8.92
C ALA A 34 13.95 18.44 -8.07
N ASP A 35 13.88 18.31 -6.75
CA ASP A 35 14.80 18.93 -5.81
C ASP A 35 16.23 18.40 -6.03
N PRO A 36 17.20 19.27 -6.46
CA PRO A 36 18.57 18.85 -6.75
C PRO A 36 19.26 18.22 -5.52
N ALA A 37 18.97 18.72 -4.32
CA ALA A 37 19.53 18.18 -3.09
C ALA A 37 19.03 16.77 -2.80
N ARG A 38 17.79 16.45 -3.24
CA ARG A 38 17.24 15.10 -3.13
C ARG A 38 17.89 14.17 -4.13
N VAL A 39 18.04 14.59 -5.37
CA VAL A 39 18.73 13.81 -6.42
C VAL A 39 20.14 13.45 -5.97
N GLN A 40 20.90 14.44 -5.49
CA GLN A 40 22.27 14.19 -5.03
C GLN A 40 22.32 13.23 -3.85
N ARG A 41 21.44 13.40 -2.85
CA ARG A 41 21.36 12.47 -1.71
C ARG A 41 21.03 11.03 -2.12
N ILE A 42 20.22 10.84 -3.15
CA ILE A 42 19.92 9.50 -3.65
C ILE A 42 21.15 8.89 -4.31
N LEU A 43 21.87 9.66 -5.14
CA LEU A 43 23.10 9.20 -5.77
C LEU A 43 24.15 8.85 -4.71
N ASP A 44 24.40 9.75 -3.75
CA ASP A 44 25.38 9.51 -2.67
C ASP A 44 25.04 8.24 -1.87
N ARG A 45 23.74 7.97 -1.65
CA ARG A 45 23.30 6.78 -0.93
C ARG A 45 23.43 5.51 -1.77
N LEU A 46 23.15 5.56 -3.06
CA LEU A 46 23.38 4.43 -3.95
C LEU A 46 24.85 4.02 -3.96
N ASP A 47 25.75 4.99 -3.93
CA ASP A 47 27.19 4.74 -3.88
C ASP A 47 27.67 4.16 -2.53
N THR A 48 26.85 4.27 -1.47
CA THR A 48 27.14 3.67 -0.15
C THR A 48 26.59 2.25 0.02
N ILE A 49 25.84 1.73 -0.95
CA ILE A 49 25.30 0.38 -0.88
C ILE A 49 26.42 -0.64 -1.05
N ASP A 50 26.68 -1.38 0.01
CA ASP A 50 27.71 -2.40 0.06
C ASP A 50 27.09 -3.81 0.19
N GLU A 51 26.17 -4.12 -0.74
CA GLU A 51 25.53 -5.43 -0.81
C GLU A 51 26.22 -6.32 -1.86
N GLN A 52 26.10 -7.65 -1.66
CA GLN A 52 26.62 -8.59 -2.64
C GLN A 52 25.81 -8.56 -3.94
N ALA A 53 24.49 -8.48 -3.82
CA ALA A 53 23.57 -8.43 -4.96
C ALA A 53 22.33 -7.63 -4.63
N LEU A 54 21.80 -6.91 -5.63
CA LEU A 54 20.52 -6.21 -5.60
C LEU A 54 19.47 -7.14 -6.21
N LEU A 55 18.66 -7.77 -5.39
CA LEU A 55 17.65 -8.72 -5.83
C LEU A 55 16.21 -8.16 -5.77
N GLY A 56 16.01 -7.10 -4.99
CA GLY A 56 14.68 -6.54 -4.83
C GLY A 56 14.59 -5.21 -4.12
N ARG A 57 13.36 -4.77 -3.87
CA ARG A 57 13.06 -3.55 -3.13
C ARG A 57 13.66 -3.55 -1.73
N GLY A 58 13.62 -4.71 -1.05
CA GLY A 58 14.11 -4.86 0.32
C GLY A 58 15.58 -4.47 0.48
N ASP A 59 16.37 -4.64 -0.56
CA ASP A 59 17.80 -4.34 -0.57
C ASP A 59 18.07 -2.84 -0.81
N LEU A 60 17.14 -2.13 -1.47
CA LEU A 60 17.25 -0.71 -1.77
C LEU A 60 16.64 0.21 -0.71
N GLU A 61 15.49 -0.17 -0.16
CA GLU A 61 14.71 0.70 0.72
C GLU A 61 15.47 1.13 1.98
N PRO A 62 16.22 0.28 2.69
CA PRO A 62 16.96 0.67 3.89
C PRO A 62 17.99 1.77 3.64
N TYR A 63 18.65 1.74 2.48
CA TYR A 63 19.69 2.73 2.12
C TYR A 63 19.07 4.04 1.63
N LEU A 64 18.00 3.97 0.86
CA LEU A 64 17.39 5.14 0.23
C LEU A 64 16.45 5.91 1.13
N THR A 65 15.94 5.29 2.19
CA THR A 65 14.96 5.92 3.08
C THR A 65 15.59 6.50 4.34
N ARG A 66 14.98 7.55 4.91
CA ARG A 66 15.44 8.14 6.17
C ARG A 66 15.09 7.31 7.39
N ARG A 67 14.02 6.51 7.29
CA ARG A 67 13.45 5.72 8.39
C ARG A 67 13.19 4.30 7.91
N PRO A 68 14.18 3.42 7.91
CA PRO A 68 14.03 2.04 7.40
C PRO A 68 12.99 1.22 8.18
N ARG A 69 12.63 1.65 9.41
CA ARG A 69 11.60 1.02 10.24
C ARG A 69 10.26 1.77 10.24
N ALA A 70 10.00 2.59 9.21
CA ALA A 70 8.71 3.26 9.08
C ALA A 70 7.60 2.23 8.80
N LEU A 71 6.43 2.42 9.42
CA LEU A 71 5.27 1.58 9.20
C LEU A 71 4.75 1.68 7.76
N LEU A 72 4.82 2.90 7.19
CA LEU A 72 4.40 3.15 5.81
C LEU A 72 5.60 3.07 4.86
N PRO A 73 5.43 2.48 3.66
CA PRO A 73 6.48 2.40 2.66
C PRO A 73 6.95 3.79 2.24
N GLN A 74 8.26 4.02 2.27
CA GLN A 74 8.86 5.28 1.84
C GLN A 74 9.34 5.23 0.39
N LEU A 75 9.47 4.04 -0.16
CA LEU A 75 9.80 3.76 -1.55
C LEU A 75 8.53 3.31 -2.28
N GLY A 76 8.00 4.14 -3.16
CA GLY A 76 6.90 3.79 -4.05
C GLY A 76 7.37 2.83 -5.14
N GLN A 77 6.48 1.98 -5.62
CA GLN A 77 6.77 1.09 -6.74
C GLN A 77 5.61 1.11 -7.75
N THR A 78 5.96 0.95 -9.02
CA THR A 78 4.97 0.87 -10.08
C THR A 78 5.52 0.12 -11.29
N GLU A 79 4.70 -0.72 -11.90
CA GLU A 79 4.97 -1.34 -13.21
C GLU A 79 4.46 -0.45 -14.35
N ARG A 80 3.65 0.54 -14.03
CA ARG A 80 2.99 1.40 -15.02
C ARG A 80 3.85 2.60 -15.39
N PRO A 81 4.25 2.73 -16.67
CA PRO A 81 5.08 3.84 -17.13
C PRO A 81 4.36 5.19 -17.14
N ASP A 82 3.01 5.22 -17.12
CA ASP A 82 2.22 6.44 -16.97
C ASP A 82 2.29 6.99 -15.54
N LYS A 83 2.07 6.12 -14.54
CA LYS A 83 2.23 6.49 -13.13
C LYS A 83 3.65 6.94 -12.81
N PHE A 84 4.64 6.26 -13.38
CA PHE A 84 6.04 6.63 -13.23
C PHE A 84 6.32 8.03 -13.82
N ALA A 85 5.84 8.30 -15.04
CA ALA A 85 6.01 9.59 -15.70
C ALA A 85 5.27 10.71 -14.95
N GLY A 86 4.03 10.48 -14.50
CA GLY A 86 3.27 11.44 -13.70
C GLY A 86 3.97 11.80 -12.40
N ALA A 87 4.53 10.83 -11.69
CA ALA A 87 5.28 11.09 -10.47
C ALA A 87 6.56 11.92 -10.71
N LEU A 88 7.23 11.75 -11.87
CA LEU A 88 8.36 12.61 -12.24
C LEU A 88 7.93 14.06 -12.47
N LEU A 89 6.75 14.29 -13.06
CA LEU A 89 6.16 15.62 -13.22
C LEU A 89 5.79 16.27 -11.89
N ASP A 90 5.44 15.45 -10.89
CA ASP A 90 5.19 15.89 -9.50
C ASP A 90 6.49 16.11 -8.69
N GLY A 91 7.67 16.01 -9.32
CA GLY A 91 8.96 16.26 -8.69
C GLY A 91 9.55 15.06 -7.91
N CYS A 92 9.01 13.86 -8.11
CA CYS A 92 9.63 12.65 -7.61
C CYS A 92 10.88 12.29 -8.42
N VAL A 93 11.78 11.56 -7.77
CA VAL A 93 12.93 10.92 -8.43
C VAL A 93 12.56 9.45 -8.64
N GLY A 94 12.71 8.99 -9.86
CA GLY A 94 12.48 7.60 -10.23
C GLY A 94 13.78 6.80 -10.28
N LEU A 95 13.70 5.53 -9.90
CA LEU A 95 14.79 4.57 -10.03
C LEU A 95 14.33 3.40 -10.90
N LEU A 96 15.17 3.02 -11.83
CA LEU A 96 15.01 1.82 -12.64
C LEU A 96 16.22 0.92 -12.37
N VAL A 97 15.98 -0.29 -11.96
CA VAL A 97 17.00 -1.27 -11.60
C VAL A 97 17.00 -2.35 -12.65
N ASP A 98 18.17 -2.65 -13.17
CA ASP A 98 18.31 -3.71 -14.16
C ASP A 98 17.88 -5.07 -13.58
N GLY A 99 17.19 -5.87 -14.39
CA GLY A 99 16.62 -7.16 -13.94
C GLY A 99 15.34 -7.06 -13.11
N LEU A 100 14.89 -5.87 -12.67
CA LEU A 100 13.63 -5.72 -11.95
C LEU A 100 12.55 -5.08 -12.84
N PRO A 101 11.34 -5.69 -12.93
CA PRO A 101 10.28 -5.21 -13.82
C PRO A 101 9.56 -3.95 -13.30
N MET A 102 9.99 -3.40 -12.18
CA MET A 102 9.33 -2.29 -11.50
C MET A 102 10.18 -1.02 -11.52
N GLY A 103 9.51 0.12 -11.63
CA GLY A 103 10.11 1.43 -11.34
C GLY A 103 9.83 1.85 -9.91
N TYR A 104 10.83 2.41 -9.24
CA TYR A 104 10.75 2.90 -7.87
C TYR A 104 10.69 4.42 -7.86
N LEU A 105 9.97 4.99 -6.89
CA LEU A 105 9.68 6.42 -6.80
C LEU A 105 10.00 6.95 -5.40
N LEU A 106 10.70 8.08 -5.33
CA LEU A 106 11.06 8.78 -4.09
C LEU A 106 10.77 10.30 -4.22
N PRO A 107 10.21 10.89 -3.17
CA PRO A 107 9.63 10.29 -1.98
C PRO A 107 8.26 9.70 -2.28
N THR A 108 7.88 8.64 -1.56
CA THR A 108 6.49 8.20 -1.57
C THR A 108 5.68 9.14 -0.69
N THR A 109 4.67 9.76 -1.27
CA THR A 109 3.70 10.58 -0.56
C THR A 109 2.41 9.80 -0.36
N PHE A 110 1.63 10.16 0.66
CA PHE A 110 0.32 9.55 0.88
C PHE A 110 -0.61 9.73 -0.33
N ARG A 111 -0.51 10.88 -1.01
CA ARG A 111 -1.22 11.13 -2.26
C ARG A 111 -0.85 10.09 -3.33
N LEU A 112 0.44 9.80 -3.53
CA LEU A 112 0.91 8.82 -4.52
C LEU A 112 0.37 7.40 -4.25
N LEU A 113 0.13 7.06 -2.97
CA LEU A 113 -0.48 5.79 -2.58
C LEU A 113 -1.99 5.76 -2.82
N MET A 114 -2.67 6.90 -2.63
CA MET A 114 -4.13 6.99 -2.73
C MET A 114 -4.65 7.30 -4.13
N HIS A 115 -3.83 7.87 -5.01
CA HIS A 115 -4.22 8.20 -6.38
C HIS A 115 -3.74 7.15 -7.37
N THR A 116 -4.59 6.82 -8.31
CA THR A 116 -4.27 5.91 -9.42
C THR A 116 -4.37 6.66 -10.75
N PRO A 117 -3.63 6.25 -11.78
CA PRO A 117 -3.74 6.86 -13.10
C PRO A 117 -5.14 6.74 -13.74
N GLU A 118 -5.92 5.75 -13.30
CA GLU A 118 -7.31 5.60 -13.71
C GLU A 118 -8.17 6.78 -13.25
N ASP A 119 -7.87 7.36 -12.09
CA ASP A 119 -8.59 8.54 -11.58
C ASP A 119 -8.47 9.72 -12.57
N GLU A 120 -7.32 9.87 -13.24
CA GLU A 120 -7.08 10.91 -14.26
C GLU A 120 -7.78 10.63 -15.60
N ALA A 121 -8.11 9.36 -15.88
CA ALA A 121 -8.78 8.97 -17.11
C ALA A 121 -10.30 9.16 -17.06
N HIS A 122 -10.86 9.36 -15.87
CA HIS A 122 -12.29 9.56 -15.68
C HIS A 122 -12.69 11.03 -15.73
N ASN A 123 -14.00 11.27 -15.94
CA ASN A 123 -14.58 12.61 -15.81
C ASN A 123 -14.33 13.14 -14.38
N TYR A 124 -14.08 14.44 -14.27
CA TYR A 124 -13.76 15.13 -13.02
C TYR A 124 -14.70 14.79 -11.86
N LEU A 125 -16.02 14.74 -12.09
CA LEU A 125 -16.98 14.38 -11.04
C LEU A 125 -16.80 12.94 -10.54
N LEU A 126 -16.63 12.00 -11.45
CA LEU A 126 -16.45 10.59 -11.11
C LEU A 126 -15.09 10.36 -10.41
N ALA A 127 -14.04 10.95 -10.94
CA ALA A 127 -12.70 10.90 -10.35
C ALA A 127 -12.71 11.44 -8.90
N SER A 128 -13.31 12.61 -8.70
CA SER A 128 -13.42 13.22 -7.37
C SER A 128 -14.23 12.36 -6.40
N ALA A 129 -15.35 11.79 -6.86
CA ALA A 129 -16.17 10.90 -6.04
C ALA A 129 -15.42 9.63 -5.63
N LEU A 130 -14.68 9.01 -6.56
CA LEU A 130 -13.88 7.80 -6.27
C LEU A 130 -12.75 8.10 -5.28
N ILE A 131 -12.09 9.24 -5.42
CA ILE A 131 -11.03 9.67 -4.49
C ILE A 131 -11.62 9.89 -3.09
N VAL A 132 -12.72 10.64 -2.97
CA VAL A 132 -13.40 10.86 -1.69
C VAL A 132 -13.85 9.54 -1.06
N LEU A 133 -14.45 8.66 -1.86
CA LEU A 133 -14.87 7.32 -1.41
C LEU A 133 -13.69 6.51 -0.86
N ARG A 134 -12.52 6.56 -1.51
CA ARG A 134 -11.30 5.87 -1.07
C ARG A 134 -10.79 6.37 0.26
N TYR A 135 -10.74 7.70 0.46
CA TYR A 135 -10.37 8.29 1.74
C TYR A 135 -11.38 7.97 2.84
N PHE A 136 -12.67 8.02 2.50
CA PHE A 136 -13.75 7.65 3.43
C PHE A 136 -13.66 6.17 3.82
N ALA A 137 -13.48 5.26 2.85
CA ALA A 137 -13.31 3.85 3.11
C ALA A 137 -12.10 3.56 4.01
N LEU A 138 -10.97 4.25 3.79
CA LEU A 138 -9.80 4.14 4.66
C LEU A 138 -10.11 4.61 6.08
N ALA A 139 -10.73 5.77 6.25
CA ALA A 139 -11.13 6.28 7.57
C ALA A 139 -12.10 5.32 8.27
N LEU A 140 -13.08 4.81 7.54
CA LEU A 140 -14.06 3.86 8.07
C LEU A 140 -13.40 2.54 8.49
N SER A 141 -12.49 2.00 7.68
CA SER A 141 -11.80 0.74 8.00
C SER A 141 -10.97 0.82 9.28
N LEU A 142 -10.40 2.00 9.57
CA LEU A 142 -9.63 2.22 10.79
C LEU A 142 -10.53 2.46 12.02
N THR A 143 -11.66 3.16 11.82
CA THR A 143 -12.51 3.59 12.96
C THR A 143 -13.62 2.61 13.28
N PHE A 144 -14.14 1.87 12.31
CA PHE A 144 -15.32 1.02 12.48
C PHE A 144 -15.15 -0.10 13.51
N PRO A 145 -14.05 -0.86 13.55
CA PRO A 145 -13.84 -1.88 14.58
C PRO A 145 -13.81 -1.27 16.00
N ALA A 146 -13.15 -0.13 16.16
CA ALA A 146 -13.08 0.56 17.44
C ALA A 146 -14.44 1.12 17.86
N LEU A 147 -15.21 1.69 16.92
CA LEU A 147 -16.55 2.18 17.15
C LEU A 147 -17.50 1.05 17.58
N TYR A 148 -17.41 -0.11 16.90
CA TYR A 148 -18.21 -1.27 17.27
C TYR A 148 -17.92 -1.72 18.72
N VAL A 149 -16.64 -1.82 19.09
CA VAL A 149 -16.25 -2.17 20.47
C VAL A 149 -16.78 -1.14 21.47
N ALA A 150 -16.67 0.14 21.17
CA ALA A 150 -17.12 1.23 22.04
C ALA A 150 -18.65 1.15 22.26
N VAL A 151 -19.41 0.99 21.19
CA VAL A 151 -20.87 0.90 21.28
C VAL A 151 -21.32 -0.39 21.99
N ALA A 152 -20.71 -1.52 21.65
CA ALA A 152 -21.10 -2.82 22.24
C ALA A 152 -20.74 -2.94 23.72
N MET A 153 -19.76 -2.18 24.23
CA MET A 153 -19.31 -2.26 25.62
C MET A 153 -19.85 -1.13 26.50
N TYR A 154 -19.92 0.09 25.96
CA TYR A 154 -20.19 1.28 26.78
C TYR A 154 -21.50 1.99 26.46
N HIS A 155 -22.05 1.77 25.26
CA HIS A 155 -23.26 2.47 24.79
C HIS A 155 -24.27 1.49 24.20
N GLN A 156 -24.63 0.46 24.97
CA GLN A 156 -25.55 -0.59 24.52
C GLN A 156 -26.94 -0.06 24.21
N GLU A 157 -27.33 1.06 24.84
CA GLU A 157 -28.59 1.76 24.59
C GLU A 157 -28.74 2.31 23.17
N MET A 158 -27.63 2.47 22.45
CA MET A 158 -27.65 2.88 21.04
C MET A 158 -27.99 1.73 20.08
N ILE A 159 -27.93 0.49 20.56
CA ILE A 159 -28.18 -0.70 19.75
C ILE A 159 -29.68 -1.02 19.80
N PRO A 160 -30.35 -1.25 18.65
CA PRO A 160 -31.73 -1.73 18.65
C PRO A 160 -31.89 -3.00 19.49
N ALA A 161 -32.96 -3.07 20.32
CA ALA A 161 -33.13 -4.14 21.31
C ALA A 161 -33.04 -5.57 20.76
N LYS A 162 -33.54 -5.80 19.54
CA LYS A 162 -33.44 -7.11 18.87
C LYS A 162 -31.98 -7.50 18.58
N LEU A 163 -31.18 -6.55 18.06
CA LEU A 163 -29.77 -6.74 17.77
C LEU A 163 -28.95 -6.92 19.05
N LEU A 164 -29.28 -6.16 20.09
CA LEU A 164 -28.63 -6.27 21.40
C LEU A 164 -28.79 -7.66 21.98
N LEU A 165 -30.01 -8.19 21.94
CA LEU A 165 -30.31 -9.56 22.42
C LEU A 165 -29.51 -10.62 21.65
N SER A 166 -29.43 -10.52 20.34
CA SER A 166 -28.61 -11.42 19.52
C SER A 166 -27.13 -11.35 19.89
N VAL A 167 -26.58 -10.13 20.07
CA VAL A 167 -25.18 -9.92 20.50
C VAL A 167 -24.92 -10.50 21.89
N ILE A 168 -25.85 -10.33 22.83
CA ILE A 168 -25.76 -10.90 24.20
C ILE A 168 -25.77 -12.43 24.13
N GLN A 169 -26.67 -13.03 23.36
CA GLN A 169 -26.76 -14.49 23.21
C GLN A 169 -25.49 -15.07 22.60
N ALA A 170 -24.99 -14.46 21.52
CA ALA A 170 -23.73 -14.87 20.88
C ALA A 170 -22.56 -14.76 21.87
N LYS A 171 -22.51 -13.71 22.69
CA LYS A 171 -21.44 -13.49 23.67
C LYS A 171 -21.45 -14.52 24.79
N GLN A 172 -22.63 -15.02 25.22
CA GLN A 172 -22.73 -16.03 26.27
C GLN A 172 -22.07 -17.37 25.91
N GLN A 173 -21.94 -17.65 24.60
CA GLN A 173 -21.33 -18.88 24.10
C GLN A 173 -19.79 -18.78 23.96
N VAL A 174 -19.22 -17.58 24.11
CA VAL A 174 -17.78 -17.34 23.90
C VAL A 174 -17.14 -16.77 25.18
N PRO A 175 -16.11 -17.42 25.74
CA PRO A 175 -15.51 -17.01 27.03
C PRO A 175 -14.56 -15.80 26.91
N PHE A 176 -14.58 -15.07 25.79
CA PHE A 176 -13.69 -13.94 25.55
C PHE A 176 -14.43 -12.60 25.60
N SER A 177 -13.71 -11.53 25.93
CA SER A 177 -14.24 -10.16 25.86
C SER A 177 -14.44 -9.71 24.41
N VAL A 178 -15.39 -8.79 24.16
CA VAL A 178 -15.67 -8.26 22.81
C VAL A 178 -14.41 -7.73 22.12
N PRO A 179 -13.55 -6.93 22.77
CA PRO A 179 -12.30 -6.47 22.14
C PRO A 179 -11.37 -7.62 21.72
N ALA A 180 -11.29 -8.66 22.58
CA ALA A 180 -10.47 -9.83 22.27
C ALA A 180 -11.01 -10.58 21.04
N ILE A 181 -12.32 -10.78 20.95
CA ILE A 181 -12.95 -11.43 19.80
C ILE A 181 -12.65 -10.64 18.52
N ILE A 182 -12.85 -9.32 18.53
CA ILE A 182 -12.58 -8.48 17.36
C ILE A 182 -11.11 -8.53 16.97
N LEU A 183 -10.20 -8.48 17.94
CA LEU A 183 -8.76 -8.57 17.66
C LEU A 183 -8.39 -9.93 17.03
N PHE A 184 -8.92 -11.04 17.57
CA PHE A 184 -8.72 -12.36 16.99
C PHE A 184 -9.27 -12.47 15.57
N MET A 185 -10.45 -11.91 15.31
CA MET A 185 -11.03 -11.90 13.98
C MET A 185 -10.22 -11.07 12.98
N LEU A 186 -9.71 -9.91 13.39
CA LEU A 186 -8.83 -9.09 12.55
C LEU A 186 -7.52 -9.81 12.23
N ILE A 187 -6.90 -10.45 13.23
CA ILE A 187 -5.68 -11.25 13.04
C ILE A 187 -5.95 -12.45 12.11
N ALA A 188 -7.05 -13.17 12.34
CA ALA A 188 -7.42 -14.31 11.51
C ALA A 188 -7.65 -13.89 10.05
N PHE A 189 -8.30 -12.75 9.84
CA PHE A 189 -8.51 -12.20 8.50
C PHE A 189 -7.20 -11.80 7.83
N GLU A 190 -6.28 -11.16 8.56
CA GLU A 190 -4.94 -10.81 8.05
C GLU A 190 -4.13 -12.06 7.67
N LEU A 191 -4.15 -13.10 8.53
CA LEU A 191 -3.49 -14.36 8.22
C LEU A 191 -4.09 -15.04 6.98
N LEU A 192 -5.39 -14.94 6.79
CA LEU A 192 -6.07 -15.50 5.62
C LEU A 192 -5.71 -14.73 4.36
N GLN A 193 -5.62 -13.41 4.41
CA GLN A 193 -5.14 -12.58 3.31
C GLN A 193 -3.67 -12.89 2.97
N GLU A 194 -2.80 -12.95 3.96
CA GLU A 194 -1.38 -13.26 3.75
C GLU A 194 -1.20 -14.66 3.13
N ALA A 195 -1.97 -15.64 3.60
CA ALA A 195 -1.98 -16.98 3.00
C ALA A 195 -2.45 -16.93 1.54
N GLY A 196 -3.48 -16.13 1.23
CA GLY A 196 -3.99 -15.95 -0.11
C GLY A 196 -2.98 -15.37 -1.09
N LEU A 197 -2.14 -14.44 -0.64
CA LEU A 197 -1.07 -13.84 -1.46
C LEU A 197 0.07 -14.80 -1.80
N ARG A 198 0.30 -15.82 -0.97
CA ARG A 198 1.36 -16.82 -1.17
C ARG A 198 0.93 -18.03 -1.98
N LEU A 199 -0.37 -18.21 -2.17
CA LEU A 199 -0.90 -19.33 -2.96
C LEU A 199 -0.87 -19.00 -4.45
N PRO A 200 -0.73 -20.02 -5.33
CA PRO A 200 -0.91 -19.84 -6.77
C PRO A 200 -2.25 -19.17 -7.09
N ASN A 201 -2.28 -18.30 -8.09
CA ASN A 201 -3.42 -17.44 -8.41
C ASN A 201 -4.79 -18.16 -8.46
N SER A 202 -4.82 -19.41 -8.94
CA SER A 202 -6.03 -20.23 -8.99
C SER A 202 -6.60 -20.59 -7.60
N ILE A 203 -5.72 -20.81 -6.62
CA ILE A 203 -6.10 -21.18 -5.26
C ILE A 203 -6.38 -19.93 -4.42
N GLY A 204 -5.59 -18.88 -4.57
CA GLY A 204 -5.77 -17.60 -3.85
C GLY A 204 -7.13 -16.98 -4.12
N GLN A 205 -7.62 -17.02 -5.36
CA GLN A 205 -8.95 -16.54 -5.71
C GLN A 205 -10.06 -17.38 -5.04
N THR A 206 -9.90 -18.70 -4.99
CA THR A 206 -10.85 -19.60 -4.31
C THR A 206 -10.90 -19.33 -2.81
N VAL A 207 -9.76 -19.15 -2.16
CA VAL A 207 -9.69 -18.82 -0.71
C VAL A 207 -10.36 -17.47 -0.42
N SER A 208 -10.17 -16.47 -1.28
CA SER A 208 -10.83 -15.17 -1.15
C SER A 208 -12.36 -15.27 -1.25
N ILE A 209 -12.87 -16.09 -2.20
CA ILE A 209 -14.30 -16.34 -2.36
C ILE A 209 -14.87 -17.08 -1.15
N ILE A 210 -14.17 -18.11 -0.66
CA ILE A 210 -14.60 -18.87 0.53
C ILE A 210 -14.60 -17.98 1.77
N GLY A 211 -13.58 -17.13 1.95
CA GLY A 211 -13.51 -16.15 3.05
C GLY A 211 -14.71 -15.19 3.03
N ALA A 212 -15.04 -14.63 1.86
CA ALA A 212 -16.20 -13.76 1.71
C ALA A 212 -17.54 -14.49 1.96
N LEU A 213 -17.65 -15.75 1.53
CA LEU A 213 -18.83 -16.57 1.74
C LEU A 213 -19.03 -16.90 3.22
N LEU A 214 -17.97 -17.29 3.93
CA LEU A 214 -18.03 -17.58 5.37
C LEU A 214 -18.44 -16.35 6.18
N VAL A 215 -17.87 -15.18 5.86
CA VAL A 215 -18.25 -13.92 6.50
C VAL A 215 -19.73 -13.59 6.19
N GLY A 216 -20.13 -13.76 4.93
CA GLY A 216 -21.51 -13.54 4.51
C GLY A 216 -22.52 -14.48 5.18
N GLN A 217 -22.21 -15.77 5.28
CA GLN A 217 -23.05 -16.75 6.00
C GLN A 217 -23.13 -16.43 7.48
N SER A 218 -22.01 -16.15 8.15
CA SER A 218 -22.00 -15.76 9.56
C SER A 218 -22.88 -14.53 9.83
N ALA A 219 -22.94 -13.58 8.90
CA ALA A 219 -23.81 -12.41 9.00
C ALA A 219 -25.30 -12.76 8.81
N VAL A 220 -25.62 -13.79 8.03
CA VAL A 220 -27.00 -14.27 7.82
C VAL A 220 -27.47 -15.13 8.99
N ASP A 221 -26.62 -15.98 9.55
CA ASP A 221 -26.94 -16.88 10.66
C ASP A 221 -27.05 -16.12 12.00
N ALA A 222 -26.57 -14.89 12.08
CA ALA A 222 -26.71 -13.99 13.22
C ALA A 222 -28.15 -13.37 13.36
N LYS A 223 -29.10 -13.80 12.54
CA LYS A 223 -30.53 -13.44 12.66
C LYS A 223 -31.20 -14.35 13.68
#